data_ca16c7361bac58a5742a2cc25faa0cec
#
_entry.id   ca16c7361bac58a5742a2cc25faa0cec
#
_cell.length_a   1.000
_cell.length_b   1.000
_cell.length_c   1.000
_cell.angle_alpha   90.00
_cell.angle_beta   90.00
_cell.angle_gamma   90.00
#
_symmetry.space_group_name_H-M   'P 1'
#
loop_
_entity.id
_entity.type
_entity.pdbx_description
1 polymer ?
#
loop_
_entity_poly.entity_id
_entity_poly.type
_entity_poly.pdbx_seq_one_letter_code
_entity_poly.pdbx_strand_id
1 'polypeptide(L)'
;MIGTAGTAPNRGYDIRRSEWAGTPWRVESPARPDDVMGSSSAWRHRCEGVSQPWRPGRLTGPMSPAAPTVRLRAWQRAAYDLFRDHDEPDFLAVATPGAGKTTFALTCARWALGQTRRRLIVVAPTSHLKMQWALAAHRLGLELDPDWTPAGGLAPDVHGLVTTYQHVATAGAAKALRGLAHDSFVILDEVHHAGDERAWGDSIRLAFTPAHRRLCLSGTPFRSDAAPIPFVTYDALAEGATARSHYTYGYADALRDGGVVRPVYFPRFDGLMEWSAPDGSIVSANFHDELARDQMAQRLRAALSLDGDWLPSVLRQAHERLMSIRTAAGGQPDAGGLVIAMDQQHAHGIASLIRRHFGLPAEVVVSEDPTASDRIASFGANDAPWLVAVRMVSEGVDIPRLRVGVYATTVSTELFFRQAVGRFVRWQGDRGAQKAYVFLPDDPRLRAHAFQIAEARRHVLRPPQQGDDEAGAEQGAALDDTRTSEDFEQLSLFSVLSAVATGMSVVSVTADGVAFDDEPDAPVLDLDESAEVVDLDLVLPEVPTEAGFGSTAMWYGDRSVAEIKSDLRTRNAAVAQRLVDLTGLSHGRVNAEMNRLAGVTKVSTATTDQLERRLRHAESWLRRARGTDRR
;
A
#
# COMPACT_ATOMS: atom_id res chain seq x y z
N MET A 1 -54.42 -8.55 42.22
CA MET A 1 -55.13 -9.73 41.74
C MET A 1 -54.27 -10.32 40.65
N ILE A 2 -53.38 -11.26 40.98
CA ILE A 2 -53.63 -12.72 40.97
C ILE A 2 -53.80 -13.24 39.56
N GLY A 3 -52.87 -14.15 39.21
CA GLY A 3 -53.01 -15.21 38.22
C GLY A 3 -51.70 -15.49 37.48
N THR A 4 -50.71 -16.21 38.00
CA THR A 4 -50.36 -17.66 37.97
C THR A 4 -50.14 -18.17 36.54
N ALA A 5 -48.89 -18.49 36.20
CA ALA A 5 -48.18 -19.79 36.23
C ALA A 5 -48.57 -20.75 35.09
N GLY A 6 -47.59 -21.23 34.36
CA GLY A 6 -47.70 -22.30 33.41
C GLY A 6 -46.30 -22.82 33.00
N THR A 7 -45.77 -23.72 33.79
CA THR A 7 -44.61 -24.59 33.53
C THR A 7 -45.02 -25.80 32.72
N ALA A 8 -44.20 -26.28 31.76
CA ALA A 8 -44.01 -27.70 31.46
C ALA A 8 -43.16 -27.94 30.19
N PRO A 9 -42.74 -29.16 29.92
CA PRO A 9 -41.57 -29.79 30.55
C PRO A 9 -40.52 -30.25 29.50
N ASN A 10 -39.36 -30.44 30.03
CA ASN A 10 -38.17 -31.09 29.47
C ASN A 10 -38.47 -32.52 28.95
N ARG A 11 -38.08 -32.84 27.70
CA ARG A 11 -37.90 -34.23 27.26
C ARG A 11 -36.48 -34.44 26.78
N GLY A 12 -35.71 -35.12 27.64
CA GLY A 12 -34.45 -35.71 27.30
C GLY A 12 -34.60 -36.82 26.26
N TYR A 13 -33.66 -36.90 25.34
CA TYR A 13 -33.39 -38.10 24.56
C TYR A 13 -32.01 -38.66 24.96
N ASP A 14 -32.12 -39.78 25.62
CA ASP A 14 -31.04 -40.71 25.97
C ASP A 14 -30.68 -41.51 24.73
N ILE A 15 -29.43 -41.43 24.24
CA ILE A 15 -28.91 -42.36 23.23
C ILE A 15 -27.71 -43.08 23.80
N ARG A 16 -27.94 -44.34 23.98
CA ARG A 16 -27.08 -45.41 24.50
C ARG A 16 -25.76 -45.49 23.73
N ARG A 17 -24.69 -45.66 24.51
CA ARG A 17 -23.41 -46.23 24.10
C ARG A 17 -23.62 -47.62 23.52
N SER A 18 -23.06 -47.91 22.36
CA SER A 18 -22.71 -49.27 21.92
C SER A 18 -21.20 -49.35 21.76
N GLU A 19 -20.64 -50.18 22.58
CA GLU A 19 -19.25 -50.66 22.59
C GLU A 19 -18.97 -51.43 21.29
N TRP A 20 -17.85 -51.13 20.63
CA TRP A 20 -17.15 -52.09 19.78
C TRP A 20 -15.68 -52.08 20.14
N ALA A 21 -15.28 -53.17 20.80
CA ALA A 21 -13.90 -53.57 21.00
C ALA A 21 -13.41 -54.30 19.73
N GLY A 22 -12.20 -54.09 19.31
CA GLY A 22 -11.63 -54.87 18.22
C GLY A 22 -10.22 -54.45 17.80
N THR A 23 -9.24 -55.02 18.48
CA THR A 23 -7.88 -55.46 18.08
C THR A 23 -6.87 -54.46 17.45
N PRO A 24 -5.64 -54.48 17.96
CA PRO A 24 -4.53 -53.65 17.51
C PRO A 24 -3.80 -54.27 16.31
N TRP A 25 -3.53 -53.52 15.28
CA TRP A 25 -2.64 -53.91 14.18
C TRP A 25 -1.19 -53.68 14.57
N ARG A 26 -0.43 -54.76 14.55
CA ARG A 26 1.03 -54.83 14.71
C ARG A 26 1.69 -54.23 13.46
N VAL A 27 2.59 -53.28 13.64
CA VAL A 27 3.50 -52.81 12.61
C VAL A 27 4.71 -53.74 12.61
N GLU A 28 4.91 -54.49 11.54
CA GLU A 28 6.15 -55.20 11.26
C GLU A 28 7.05 -54.32 10.40
N SER A 29 8.28 -54.09 10.89
CA SER A 29 9.38 -53.52 10.13
C SER A 29 9.95 -54.53 9.17
N PRO A 30 10.29 -54.16 7.88
CA PRO A 30 11.06 -55.03 7.04
C PRO A 30 12.57 -54.87 7.30
N ALA A 31 13.22 -56.03 7.34
CA ALA A 31 14.63 -56.25 7.56
C ALA A 31 15.50 -55.74 6.39
N ARG A 32 16.76 -55.47 6.74
CA ARG A 32 17.86 -55.24 5.79
C ARG A 32 18.18 -56.53 5.03
N PRO A 33 18.60 -56.45 3.75
CA PRO A 33 19.30 -57.55 3.12
C PRO A 33 20.81 -57.25 2.99
N ASP A 34 21.60 -57.98 3.71
CA ASP A 34 22.97 -58.31 3.35
C ASP A 34 22.98 -59.72 2.73
N ASP A 35 23.92 -59.94 1.79
CA ASP A 35 24.40 -61.20 1.26
C ASP A 35 23.49 -62.03 0.33
N VAL A 36 23.81 -61.94 -1.00
CA VAL A 36 24.10 -63.15 -1.80
C VAL A 36 25.03 -62.79 -2.97
N MET A 37 26.27 -63.31 -2.91
CA MET A 37 27.14 -63.46 -4.07
C MET A 37 26.63 -64.60 -4.97
N GLY A 38 26.70 -64.37 -6.31
CA GLY A 38 26.38 -65.43 -7.27
C GLY A 38 26.77 -65.05 -8.69
N SER A 39 27.87 -65.59 -9.15
CA SER A 39 28.54 -65.57 -10.43
C SER A 39 27.68 -65.95 -11.65
N SER A 40 27.86 -65.29 -12.80
CA SER A 40 28.20 -65.89 -14.14
C SER A 40 28.21 -64.80 -15.23
N SER A 41 29.32 -64.50 -15.74
CA SER A 41 29.97 -64.74 -17.06
C SER A 41 29.06 -64.61 -18.28
N ALA A 42 29.62 -63.88 -19.22
CA ALA A 42 29.40 -63.84 -20.65
C ALA A 42 28.46 -62.72 -21.20
N TRP A 43 29.05 -61.67 -21.68
CA TRP A 43 29.06 -61.28 -23.10
C TRP A 43 30.09 -60.16 -23.31
N ARG A 44 31.33 -60.57 -23.72
CA ARG A 44 32.29 -59.66 -24.40
C ARG A 44 32.10 -59.83 -25.88
N HIS A 45 31.80 -58.78 -26.60
CA HIS A 45 32.33 -58.57 -27.98
C HIS A 45 32.23 -57.06 -28.28
N ARG A 46 33.37 -56.46 -28.31
CA ARG A 46 34.06 -55.75 -29.34
C ARG A 46 33.41 -54.50 -29.91
N CYS A 47 33.91 -53.32 -29.49
CA CYS A 47 34.26 -52.25 -30.43
C CYS A 47 35.45 -51.48 -29.84
N GLU A 48 36.60 -51.76 -30.38
CA GLU A 48 37.81 -50.92 -30.31
C GLU A 48 37.62 -49.75 -31.27
N GLY A 49 37.98 -48.55 -30.80
CA GLY A 49 38.19 -47.44 -31.71
C GLY A 49 38.00 -46.07 -31.13
N VAL A 50 39.14 -45.41 -30.87
CA VAL A 50 39.32 -43.95 -30.80
C VAL A 50 39.11 -43.30 -29.46
N SER A 51 40.16 -43.32 -28.67
CA SER A 51 40.45 -42.41 -27.58
C SER A 51 40.85 -41.02 -28.16
N GLN A 52 39.92 -40.05 -28.09
CA GLN A 52 40.27 -38.64 -28.05
C GLN A 52 39.71 -38.03 -26.78
N PRO A 53 40.50 -37.23 -26.04
CA PRO A 53 40.00 -36.57 -24.85
C PRO A 53 39.00 -35.50 -25.28
N TRP A 54 37.74 -35.59 -24.76
CA TRP A 54 36.72 -34.60 -24.90
C TRP A 54 37.19 -33.26 -24.29
N ARG A 55 37.50 -32.29 -25.16
CA ARG A 55 37.68 -30.89 -24.77
C ARG A 55 36.30 -30.29 -24.65
N PRO A 56 35.93 -29.64 -23.49
CA PRO A 56 34.68 -28.93 -23.42
C PRO A 56 34.76 -27.74 -24.40
N GLY A 57 34.08 -27.87 -25.53
CA GLY A 57 33.80 -26.76 -26.41
C GLY A 57 33.04 -25.72 -25.60
N ARG A 58 33.50 -24.46 -25.63
CA ARG A 58 32.74 -23.34 -25.13
C ARG A 58 31.40 -23.33 -25.86
N LEU A 59 30.36 -23.81 -25.18
CA LEU A 59 29.00 -23.50 -25.55
C LEU A 59 28.80 -22.00 -25.22
N THR A 60 28.91 -21.15 -26.23
CA THR A 60 28.36 -19.82 -26.22
C THR A 60 26.83 -19.96 -26.33
N GLY A 61 26.23 -20.53 -25.31
CA GLY A 61 24.81 -20.42 -25.05
C GLY A 61 24.52 -19.00 -24.51
N PRO A 62 23.29 -18.47 -24.65
CA PRO A 62 22.97 -17.20 -24.09
C PRO A 62 23.30 -17.25 -22.59
N MET A 63 24.10 -16.28 -22.13
CA MET A 63 24.44 -16.13 -20.72
C MET A 63 23.15 -16.17 -19.92
N SER A 64 23.08 -17.07 -18.94
CA SER A 64 22.03 -17.01 -17.92
C SER A 64 22.04 -15.58 -17.37
N PRO A 65 20.92 -14.87 -17.37
CA PRO A 65 20.93 -13.51 -16.91
C PRO A 65 21.45 -13.47 -15.47
N ALA A 66 22.28 -12.48 -15.20
CA ALA A 66 22.81 -12.28 -13.86
C ALA A 66 21.67 -12.21 -12.85
N ALA A 67 21.83 -12.85 -11.70
CA ALA A 67 20.86 -12.78 -10.62
C ALA A 67 20.51 -11.29 -10.36
N PRO A 68 19.24 -10.94 -10.22
CA PRO A 68 18.87 -9.55 -10.03
C PRO A 68 19.50 -9.02 -8.74
N THR A 69 20.19 -7.89 -8.86
CA THR A 69 20.73 -7.15 -7.72
C THR A 69 19.73 -6.09 -7.30
N VAL A 70 19.58 -5.91 -6.00
CA VAL A 70 18.81 -4.80 -5.42
C VAL A 70 19.74 -3.92 -4.59
N ARG A 71 19.61 -2.63 -4.79
CA ARG A 71 20.34 -1.63 -4.03
C ARG A 71 19.52 -1.24 -2.81
N LEU A 72 20.01 -1.55 -1.61
CA LEU A 72 19.32 -1.29 -0.36
C LEU A 72 19.93 -0.08 0.34
N ARG A 73 19.07 0.77 0.91
CA ARG A 73 19.46 1.79 1.86
C ARG A 73 19.95 1.15 3.17
N ALA A 74 20.76 1.86 3.96
CA ALA A 74 21.30 1.34 5.21
C ALA A 74 20.23 0.77 6.14
N TRP A 75 19.13 1.49 6.35
CA TRP A 75 18.03 1.04 7.17
C TRP A 75 17.34 -0.23 6.63
N GLN A 76 17.16 -0.34 5.30
CA GLN A 76 16.56 -1.51 4.67
C GLN A 76 17.45 -2.74 4.85
N ARG A 77 18.76 -2.55 4.77
CA ARG A 77 19.73 -3.62 5.01
C ARG A 77 19.70 -4.07 6.46
N ALA A 78 19.73 -3.14 7.42
CA ALA A 78 19.65 -3.46 8.84
C ALA A 78 18.34 -4.18 9.20
N ALA A 79 17.21 -3.68 8.70
CA ALA A 79 15.90 -4.31 8.90
C ALA A 79 15.82 -5.71 8.25
N TYR A 80 16.42 -5.89 7.06
CA TYR A 80 16.48 -7.17 6.36
C TYR A 80 17.32 -8.20 7.12
N ASP A 81 18.49 -7.82 7.63
CA ASP A 81 19.33 -8.71 8.41
C ASP A 81 18.61 -9.13 9.70
N LEU A 82 17.97 -8.18 10.39
CA LEU A 82 17.16 -8.48 11.57
C LEU A 82 15.96 -9.39 11.25
N PHE A 83 15.26 -9.14 10.14
CA PHE A 83 14.15 -10.00 9.69
C PHE A 83 14.63 -11.42 9.40
N ARG A 84 15.79 -11.57 8.81
CA ARG A 84 16.36 -12.89 8.47
C ARG A 84 16.71 -13.71 9.69
N ASP A 85 17.25 -13.03 10.72
CA ASP A 85 17.70 -13.64 11.96
C ASP A 85 16.55 -13.80 13.00
N HIS A 86 15.33 -13.32 12.67
CA HIS A 86 14.15 -13.40 13.51
C HIS A 86 13.44 -14.76 13.33
N ASP A 87 13.25 -15.52 14.40
CA ASP A 87 12.70 -16.88 14.36
C ASP A 87 11.17 -16.95 14.46
N GLU A 88 10.52 -15.90 15.00
CA GLU A 88 9.07 -15.87 15.14
C GLU A 88 8.35 -15.63 13.80
N PRO A 89 7.10 -16.10 13.65
CA PRO A 89 6.37 -15.98 12.39
C PRO A 89 5.97 -14.54 12.05
N ASP A 90 5.85 -13.65 13.03
CA ASP A 90 5.36 -12.30 12.87
C ASP A 90 6.49 -11.28 13.01
N PHE A 91 6.64 -10.39 12.02
CA PHE A 91 7.60 -9.31 12.06
C PHE A 91 6.93 -7.99 11.71
N LEU A 92 6.95 -7.02 12.61
CA LEU A 92 6.45 -5.66 12.39
C LEU A 92 7.60 -4.71 12.07
N ALA A 93 7.59 -4.14 10.87
CA ALA A 93 8.46 -3.04 10.47
C ALA A 93 7.66 -1.74 10.34
N VAL A 94 8.04 -0.74 11.13
CA VAL A 94 7.49 0.61 11.07
C VAL A 94 8.48 1.49 10.33
N ALA A 95 8.07 2.08 9.20
CA ALA A 95 8.94 2.99 8.46
C ALA A 95 8.14 4.14 7.88
N THR A 96 8.69 5.36 8.01
CA THR A 96 8.04 6.57 7.52
C THR A 96 7.60 6.46 6.05
N PRO A 97 6.51 7.10 5.61
CA PRO A 97 6.15 7.16 4.20
C PRO A 97 7.34 7.66 3.35
N GLY A 98 7.53 7.07 2.16
CA GLY A 98 8.66 7.44 1.29
C GLY A 98 9.99 6.74 1.60
N ALA A 99 10.12 6.04 2.73
CA ALA A 99 11.34 5.34 3.11
C ALA A 99 11.72 4.14 2.21
N GLY A 100 10.77 3.60 1.43
CA GLY A 100 10.99 2.45 0.55
C GLY A 100 10.60 1.10 1.17
N LYS A 101 9.52 1.06 1.97
CA LYS A 101 8.96 -0.17 2.59
C LYS A 101 8.76 -1.31 1.59
N THR A 102 8.26 -1.00 0.38
CA THR A 102 7.97 -2.00 -0.66
C THR A 102 9.24 -2.74 -1.11
N THR A 103 10.35 -2.01 -1.35
CA THR A 103 11.64 -2.62 -1.72
C THR A 103 12.17 -3.53 -0.62
N PHE A 104 12.12 -3.08 0.63
CA PHE A 104 12.49 -3.88 1.80
C PHE A 104 11.67 -5.17 1.87
N ALA A 105 10.34 -5.07 1.80
CA ALA A 105 9.45 -6.22 1.92
C ALA A 105 9.61 -7.24 0.78
N LEU A 106 9.78 -6.78 -0.45
CA LEU A 106 10.02 -7.66 -1.61
C LEU A 106 11.41 -8.31 -1.54
N THR A 107 12.39 -7.66 -0.94
CA THR A 107 13.70 -8.27 -0.65
C THR A 107 13.56 -9.41 0.36
N CYS A 108 12.82 -9.19 1.45
CA CYS A 108 12.47 -10.24 2.41
C CYS A 108 11.71 -11.39 1.74
N ALA A 109 10.76 -11.07 0.84
CA ALA A 109 10.00 -12.07 0.10
C ALA A 109 10.91 -12.93 -0.77
N ARG A 110 11.81 -12.34 -1.55
CA ARG A 110 12.75 -13.11 -2.39
C ARG A 110 13.62 -14.06 -1.58
N TRP A 111 14.12 -13.58 -0.44
CA TRP A 111 14.88 -14.45 0.45
C TRP A 111 14.01 -15.61 0.96
N ALA A 112 12.80 -15.34 1.45
CA ALA A 112 11.91 -16.37 1.99
C ALA A 112 11.49 -17.41 0.95
N LEU A 113 11.23 -16.99 -0.30
CA LEU A 113 10.87 -17.87 -1.40
C LEU A 113 12.07 -18.66 -1.95
N GLY A 114 13.27 -18.08 -1.91
CA GLY A 114 14.50 -18.74 -2.32
C GLY A 114 14.92 -19.91 -1.42
N GLN A 115 14.44 -19.94 -0.17
CA GLN A 115 14.70 -21.04 0.78
C GLN A 115 13.82 -22.26 0.52
N THR A 116 12.62 -22.07 -0.01
CA THR A 116 11.62 -23.14 -0.21
C THR A 116 10.64 -22.75 -1.32
N ARG A 117 9.96 -23.78 -1.90
CA ARG A 117 8.88 -23.55 -2.88
C ARG A 117 7.62 -23.00 -2.19
N ARG A 118 7.67 -21.78 -1.73
CA ARG A 118 6.54 -21.10 -1.09
C ARG A 118 5.88 -20.12 -2.06
N ARG A 119 4.70 -19.66 -1.67
CA ARG A 119 3.95 -18.62 -2.38
C ARG A 119 4.08 -17.29 -1.65
N LEU A 120 4.03 -16.20 -2.40
CA LEU A 120 3.92 -14.85 -1.86
C LEU A 120 2.48 -14.39 -1.89
N ILE A 121 1.96 -13.92 -0.76
CA ILE A 121 0.65 -13.26 -0.68
C ILE A 121 0.89 -11.85 -0.16
N VAL A 122 0.47 -10.85 -0.94
CA VAL A 122 0.51 -9.46 -0.51
C VAL A 122 -0.92 -8.96 -0.30
N VAL A 123 -1.18 -8.35 0.84
CA VAL A 123 -2.45 -7.69 1.16
C VAL A 123 -2.20 -6.19 1.20
N ALA A 124 -2.81 -5.47 0.28
CA ALA A 124 -2.69 -4.02 0.13
C ALA A 124 -3.99 -3.32 0.57
N PRO A 125 -3.93 -2.05 1.03
CA PRO A 125 -5.10 -1.30 1.45
C PRO A 125 -6.12 -1.07 0.32
N THR A 126 -5.64 -0.76 -0.88
CA THR A 126 -6.50 -0.34 -1.99
C THR A 126 -6.20 -1.10 -3.29
N SER A 127 -7.15 -1.11 -4.21
CA SER A 127 -6.98 -1.73 -5.52
C SER A 127 -5.87 -1.07 -6.36
N HIS A 128 -5.64 0.23 -6.19
CA HIS A 128 -4.56 0.93 -6.86
C HIS A 128 -3.18 0.44 -6.37
N LEU A 129 -3.00 0.31 -5.06
CA LEU A 129 -1.77 -0.23 -4.47
C LEU A 129 -1.51 -1.68 -4.88
N LYS A 130 -2.56 -2.46 -5.09
CA LYS A 130 -2.47 -3.85 -5.59
C LYS A 130 -1.66 -3.91 -6.89
N MET A 131 -1.96 -3.03 -7.86
CA MET A 131 -1.22 -2.95 -9.12
C MET A 131 0.21 -2.46 -8.94
N GLN A 132 0.43 -1.48 -8.07
CA GLN A 132 1.78 -0.99 -7.75
C GLN A 132 2.66 -2.08 -7.14
N TRP A 133 2.10 -2.90 -6.23
CA TRP A 133 2.79 -4.04 -5.64
C TRP A 133 3.18 -5.09 -6.70
N ALA A 134 2.25 -5.43 -7.62
CA ALA A 134 2.53 -6.38 -8.69
C ALA A 134 3.66 -5.88 -9.61
N LEU A 135 3.64 -4.59 -9.98
CA LEU A 135 4.68 -3.99 -10.81
C LEU A 135 6.04 -3.90 -10.08
N ALA A 136 6.02 -3.52 -8.79
CA ALA A 136 7.25 -3.48 -7.99
C ALA A 136 7.85 -4.88 -7.81
N ALA A 137 7.03 -5.89 -7.59
CA ALA A 137 7.45 -7.29 -7.51
C ALA A 137 8.08 -7.76 -8.82
N HIS A 138 7.44 -7.46 -9.97
CA HIS A 138 7.96 -7.77 -11.30
C HIS A 138 9.39 -7.25 -11.50
N ARG A 139 9.65 -5.99 -11.14
CA ARG A 139 11.00 -5.38 -11.25
C ARG A 139 12.06 -6.11 -10.44
N LEU A 140 11.66 -6.83 -9.39
CA LEU A 140 12.51 -7.68 -8.57
C LEU A 140 12.45 -9.17 -8.98
N GLY A 141 11.88 -9.48 -10.15
CA GLY A 141 11.76 -10.83 -10.67
C GLY A 141 10.75 -11.71 -9.94
N LEU A 142 9.73 -11.12 -9.30
CA LEU A 142 8.63 -11.84 -8.67
C LEU A 142 7.33 -11.56 -9.44
N GLU A 143 6.73 -12.60 -10.00
CA GLU A 143 5.46 -12.47 -10.73
C GLU A 143 4.28 -12.70 -9.79
N LEU A 144 3.44 -11.69 -9.62
CA LEU A 144 2.25 -11.73 -8.78
C LEU A 144 0.99 -11.54 -9.62
N ASP A 145 -0.06 -12.27 -9.27
CA ASP A 145 -1.40 -12.15 -9.89
C ASP A 145 -2.24 -11.11 -9.11
N PRO A 146 -2.48 -9.91 -9.64
CA PRO A 146 -3.34 -8.92 -9.01
C PRO A 146 -4.84 -9.19 -9.24
N ASP A 147 -5.18 -10.04 -10.20
CA ASP A 147 -6.57 -10.35 -10.58
C ASP A 147 -7.06 -11.67 -9.99
N TRP A 148 -6.33 -12.22 -9.02
CA TRP A 148 -6.69 -13.46 -8.35
C TRP A 148 -8.09 -13.41 -7.76
N THR A 149 -8.82 -14.51 -7.94
CA THR A 149 -10.13 -14.74 -7.32
C THR A 149 -10.19 -16.13 -6.68
N PRO A 150 -11.01 -16.34 -5.64
CA PRO A 150 -11.17 -17.66 -5.00
C PRO A 150 -11.55 -18.79 -5.96
N ALA A 151 -12.39 -18.50 -6.94
CA ALA A 151 -12.84 -19.47 -7.94
C ALA A 151 -11.79 -19.72 -9.04
N GLY A 152 -10.91 -18.75 -9.28
CA GLY A 152 -9.88 -18.80 -10.33
C GLY A 152 -8.73 -19.74 -9.95
N GLY A 153 -8.32 -19.75 -8.71
CA GLY A 153 -7.07 -20.37 -8.27
C GLY A 153 -5.83 -19.55 -8.69
N LEU A 154 -4.65 -20.10 -8.45
CA LEU A 154 -3.37 -19.47 -8.78
C LEU A 154 -2.67 -20.25 -9.91
N ALA A 155 -2.18 -19.54 -10.92
CA ALA A 155 -1.49 -20.16 -12.02
C ALA A 155 -0.07 -20.61 -11.60
N PRO A 156 0.47 -21.71 -12.19
CA PRO A 156 1.77 -22.26 -11.79
C PRO A 156 2.97 -21.40 -12.23
N ASP A 157 2.79 -20.49 -13.18
CA ASP A 157 3.82 -19.59 -13.71
C ASP A 157 3.88 -18.23 -12.98
N VAL A 158 3.22 -18.10 -11.81
CA VAL A 158 3.34 -16.93 -10.93
C VAL A 158 3.85 -17.34 -9.56
N HIS A 159 4.57 -16.44 -8.90
CA HIS A 159 5.14 -16.66 -7.57
C HIS A 159 4.09 -16.46 -6.46
N GLY A 160 2.98 -15.80 -6.76
CA GLY A 160 1.95 -15.50 -5.77
C GLY A 160 0.87 -14.56 -6.27
N LEU A 161 0.22 -13.87 -5.34
CA LEU A 161 -0.89 -12.97 -5.62
C LEU A 161 -0.82 -11.68 -4.81
N VAL A 162 -1.54 -10.65 -5.30
CA VAL A 162 -1.82 -9.44 -4.53
C VAL A 162 -3.34 -9.29 -4.38
N THR A 163 -3.80 -9.02 -3.16
CA THR A 163 -5.21 -8.82 -2.84
C THR A 163 -5.40 -7.57 -1.96
N THR A 164 -6.64 -7.26 -1.58
CA THR A 164 -6.93 -6.14 -0.67
C THR A 164 -7.60 -6.65 0.62
N TYR A 165 -7.51 -5.87 1.71
CA TYR A 165 -8.19 -6.17 2.97
C TYR A 165 -9.69 -6.39 2.77
N GLN A 166 -10.34 -5.50 2.01
CA GLN A 166 -11.75 -5.63 1.67
C GLN A 166 -12.07 -6.94 0.95
N HIS A 167 -11.23 -7.36 0.00
CA HIS A 167 -11.44 -8.63 -0.73
C HIS A 167 -11.26 -9.83 0.20
N VAL A 168 -10.24 -9.82 1.08
CA VAL A 168 -10.05 -10.89 2.08
C VAL A 168 -11.27 -11.05 2.98
N ALA A 169 -11.94 -9.95 3.33
CA ALA A 169 -13.14 -9.96 4.18
C ALA A 169 -14.37 -10.60 3.51
N THR A 170 -14.34 -10.86 2.20
CA THR A 170 -15.44 -11.56 1.54
C THR A 170 -15.52 -13.04 1.92
N ALA A 171 -16.73 -13.57 2.05
CA ALA A 171 -16.99 -14.90 2.62
C ALA A 171 -16.22 -16.08 1.97
N GLY A 172 -15.89 -16.00 0.68
CA GLY A 172 -15.15 -17.03 -0.05
C GLY A 172 -13.64 -16.84 -0.04
N ALA A 173 -13.16 -15.58 0.02
CA ALA A 173 -11.74 -15.27 -0.13
C ALA A 173 -10.92 -15.67 1.08
N ALA A 174 -11.35 -15.38 2.31
CA ALA A 174 -10.63 -15.77 3.52
C ALA A 174 -10.39 -17.28 3.59
N LYS A 175 -11.39 -18.09 3.25
CA LYS A 175 -11.27 -19.55 3.23
C LYS A 175 -10.31 -20.05 2.14
N ALA A 176 -10.39 -19.49 0.94
CA ALA A 176 -9.50 -19.86 -0.16
C ALA A 176 -8.04 -19.45 0.15
N LEU A 177 -7.84 -18.24 0.68
CA LEU A 177 -6.52 -17.76 1.10
C LEU A 177 -5.94 -18.59 2.24
N ARG A 178 -6.75 -19.05 3.20
CA ARG A 178 -6.29 -19.96 4.25
C ARG A 178 -5.66 -21.23 3.69
N GLY A 179 -6.23 -21.77 2.61
CA GLY A 179 -5.67 -22.96 1.93
C GLY A 179 -4.33 -22.66 1.25
N LEU A 180 -4.14 -21.46 0.71
CA LEU A 180 -2.89 -21.03 0.07
C LEU A 180 -1.83 -20.59 1.09
N ALA A 181 -2.26 -20.08 2.25
CA ALA A 181 -1.38 -19.47 3.23
C ALA A 181 -0.47 -20.48 3.96
N HIS A 182 -0.84 -21.75 4.02
CA HIS A 182 -0.12 -22.77 4.83
C HIS A 182 1.38 -22.83 4.52
N ASP A 183 1.77 -22.68 3.25
CA ASP A 183 3.17 -22.64 2.80
C ASP A 183 3.52 -21.29 2.15
N SER A 184 2.98 -20.19 2.69
CA SER A 184 3.17 -18.87 2.12
C SER A 184 3.98 -17.95 3.03
N PHE A 185 4.67 -17.01 2.39
CA PHE A 185 5.12 -15.77 2.99
C PHE A 185 4.05 -14.71 2.74
N VAL A 186 3.59 -14.04 3.79
CA VAL A 186 2.52 -13.04 3.71
C VAL A 186 3.06 -11.66 4.06
N ILE A 187 2.80 -10.67 3.21
CA ILE A 187 3.06 -9.25 3.48
C ILE A 187 1.72 -8.56 3.72
N LEU A 188 1.57 -7.90 4.86
CA LEU A 188 0.42 -7.08 5.22
C LEU A 188 0.86 -5.61 5.16
N ASP A 189 0.55 -4.93 4.04
CA ASP A 189 0.93 -3.53 3.85
C ASP A 189 -0.06 -2.61 4.54
N GLU A 190 0.46 -1.58 5.24
CA GLU A 190 -0.32 -0.69 6.11
C GLU A 190 -1.26 -1.50 7.02
N VAL A 191 -0.67 -2.37 7.84
CA VAL A 191 -1.39 -3.41 8.61
C VAL A 191 -2.47 -2.86 9.54
N HIS A 192 -2.47 -1.57 9.84
CA HIS A 192 -3.51 -0.92 10.64
C HIS A 192 -4.90 -1.01 9.98
N HIS A 193 -4.98 -1.10 8.62
CA HIS A 193 -6.24 -1.36 7.93
C HIS A 193 -6.86 -2.73 8.22
N ALA A 194 -6.07 -3.68 8.69
CA ALA A 194 -6.62 -4.97 9.12
C ALA A 194 -7.62 -4.84 10.28
N GLY A 195 -7.79 -3.65 10.79
CA GLY A 195 -8.62 -3.41 11.90
C GLY A 195 -9.63 -2.29 11.76
N ASP A 196 -9.76 -1.69 10.59
CA ASP A 196 -10.74 -0.64 10.34
C ASP A 196 -12.17 -1.12 10.64
N GLU A 197 -12.44 -2.39 10.39
CA GLU A 197 -13.65 -3.09 10.81
C GLU A 197 -13.27 -4.38 11.56
N ARG A 198 -13.96 -4.72 12.65
CA ARG A 198 -13.74 -6.00 13.38
C ARG A 198 -13.83 -7.21 12.44
N ALA A 199 -14.76 -7.18 11.49
CA ALA A 199 -14.95 -8.23 10.50
C ALA A 199 -13.71 -8.43 9.60
N TRP A 200 -12.96 -7.36 9.29
CA TRP A 200 -11.72 -7.45 8.52
C TRP A 200 -10.61 -8.10 9.33
N GLY A 201 -10.45 -7.69 10.60
CA GLY A 201 -9.47 -8.30 11.50
C GLY A 201 -9.65 -9.80 11.66
N ASP A 202 -10.89 -10.25 11.87
CA ASP A 202 -11.21 -11.68 12.01
C ASP A 202 -10.97 -12.44 10.71
N SER A 203 -11.30 -11.87 9.57
CA SER A 203 -11.06 -12.48 8.25
C SER A 203 -9.56 -12.59 7.95
N ILE A 204 -8.77 -11.59 8.29
CA ILE A 204 -7.30 -11.59 8.16
C ILE A 204 -6.68 -12.65 9.07
N ARG A 205 -7.12 -12.78 10.33
CA ARG A 205 -6.69 -13.86 11.22
C ARG A 205 -7.06 -15.23 10.67
N LEU A 206 -8.30 -15.40 10.23
CA LEU A 206 -8.77 -16.65 9.62
C LEU A 206 -7.92 -17.05 8.43
N ALA A 207 -7.64 -16.12 7.52
CA ALA A 207 -6.89 -16.39 6.30
C ALA A 207 -5.42 -16.71 6.57
N PHE A 208 -4.74 -15.94 7.44
CA PHE A 208 -3.27 -15.93 7.48
C PHE A 208 -2.65 -16.49 8.77
N THR A 209 -3.42 -16.93 9.75
CA THR A 209 -2.86 -17.66 10.91
C THR A 209 -1.98 -18.86 10.50
N PRO A 210 -2.30 -19.67 9.47
CA PRO A 210 -1.46 -20.79 9.07
C PRO A 210 -0.24 -20.41 8.24
N ALA A 211 -0.03 -19.12 7.94
CA ALA A 211 1.11 -18.68 7.15
C ALA A 211 2.44 -18.98 7.85
N HIS A 212 3.44 -19.36 7.07
CA HIS A 212 4.76 -19.68 7.61
C HIS A 212 5.44 -18.46 8.25
N ARG A 213 5.38 -17.31 7.56
CA ARG A 213 5.85 -16.02 8.09
C ARG A 213 4.96 -14.89 7.60
N ARG A 214 4.82 -13.87 8.43
CA ARG A 214 4.07 -12.65 8.13
C ARG A 214 4.96 -11.44 8.39
N LEU A 215 5.06 -10.58 7.38
CA LEU A 215 5.71 -9.28 7.47
C LEU A 215 4.63 -8.21 7.49
N CYS A 216 4.45 -7.58 8.62
CA CYS A 216 3.55 -6.44 8.82
C CYS A 216 4.31 -5.15 8.56
N LEU A 217 3.78 -4.28 7.71
CA LEU A 217 4.34 -2.98 7.38
C LEU A 217 3.38 -1.88 7.82
N SER A 218 3.90 -0.80 8.38
CA SER A 218 3.11 0.40 8.63
C SER A 218 3.99 1.65 8.64
N GLY A 219 3.40 2.80 8.28
CA GLY A 219 3.98 4.12 8.57
C GLY A 219 3.74 4.51 10.02
N THR A 220 2.62 4.05 10.58
CA THR A 220 2.20 4.23 11.96
C THR A 220 1.40 2.99 12.37
N PRO A 221 1.79 2.25 13.41
CA PRO A 221 1.04 1.08 13.87
C PRO A 221 -0.20 1.45 14.69
N PHE A 222 -0.46 2.73 14.88
CA PHE A 222 -1.57 3.24 15.69
C PHE A 222 -2.89 3.11 14.93
N ARG A 223 -3.95 2.85 15.68
CA ARG A 223 -5.33 2.79 15.20
C ARG A 223 -6.14 3.93 15.80
N SER A 224 -7.17 4.32 15.10
CA SER A 224 -8.18 5.25 15.62
C SER A 224 -9.11 4.60 16.65
N ASP A 225 -9.22 3.27 16.67
CA ASP A 225 -9.97 2.48 17.66
C ASP A 225 -9.01 1.72 18.60
N ALA A 226 -9.50 1.33 19.77
CA ALA A 226 -8.74 0.59 20.78
C ALA A 226 -8.55 -0.92 20.46
N ALA A 227 -8.99 -1.41 19.29
CA ALA A 227 -8.92 -2.82 18.98
C ALA A 227 -7.53 -3.23 18.47
N PRO A 228 -6.94 -4.36 18.94
CA PRO A 228 -5.59 -4.77 18.59
C PRO A 228 -5.48 -5.19 17.12
N ILE A 229 -4.44 -4.71 16.44
CA ILE A 229 -4.12 -5.06 15.05
C ILE A 229 -3.73 -6.55 14.98
N PRO A 230 -4.25 -7.32 14.02
CA PRO A 230 -3.85 -8.71 13.84
C PRO A 230 -2.34 -8.88 13.64
N PHE A 231 -1.75 -9.91 14.26
CA PHE A 231 -0.33 -10.27 14.14
C PHE A 231 0.65 -9.20 14.64
N VAL A 232 0.18 -8.26 15.47
CA VAL A 232 0.98 -7.27 16.16
C VAL A 232 0.99 -7.58 17.65
N THR A 233 2.18 -7.60 18.25
CA THR A 233 2.35 -7.77 19.69
C THR A 233 2.28 -6.39 20.35
N TYR A 234 1.69 -6.34 21.55
CA TYR A 234 1.54 -5.10 22.32
C TYR A 234 2.19 -5.25 23.69
N ASP A 235 2.90 -4.21 24.09
CA ASP A 235 3.40 -4.05 25.44
C ASP A 235 2.36 -3.26 26.25
N ALA A 236 1.98 -3.80 27.42
CA ALA A 236 1.06 -3.13 28.31
C ALA A 236 1.78 -2.00 29.06
N LEU A 237 1.32 -0.78 28.90
CA LEU A 237 1.76 0.41 29.64
C LEU A 237 0.65 0.88 30.59
N ALA A 238 1.00 1.72 31.57
CA ALA A 238 0.03 2.27 32.51
C ALA A 238 -1.09 3.09 31.83
N GLU A 239 -0.83 3.65 30.65
CA GLU A 239 -1.75 4.50 29.87
C GLU A 239 -2.31 3.81 28.62
N GLY A 240 -2.15 2.49 28.46
CA GLY A 240 -2.67 1.76 27.31
C GLY A 240 -1.67 0.72 26.77
N ALA A 241 -2.01 0.12 25.63
CA ALA A 241 -1.18 -0.87 24.95
C ALA A 241 -0.46 -0.24 23.76
N THR A 242 0.86 -0.33 23.73
CA THR A 242 1.70 0.18 22.63
C THR A 242 2.16 -0.98 21.75
N ALA A 243 2.01 -0.85 20.44
CA ALA A 243 2.48 -1.85 19.49
C ALA A 243 4.02 -1.97 19.52
N ARG A 244 4.51 -3.18 19.76
CA ARG A 244 5.94 -3.48 19.75
C ARG A 244 6.40 -3.78 18.34
N SER A 245 7.12 -2.81 17.74
CA SER A 245 7.78 -3.00 16.45
C SER A 245 9.11 -3.74 16.61
N HIS A 246 9.43 -4.60 15.64
CA HIS A 246 10.73 -5.26 15.57
C HIS A 246 11.79 -4.33 14.97
N TYR A 247 11.37 -3.46 14.06
CA TYR A 247 12.24 -2.43 13.49
C TYR A 247 11.45 -1.13 13.29
N THR A 248 12.06 0.00 13.67
CA THR A 248 11.47 1.32 13.47
C THR A 248 12.45 2.22 12.73
N TYR A 249 11.98 2.87 11.66
CA TYR A 249 12.68 3.90 10.91
C TYR A 249 11.79 5.13 10.76
N GLY A 250 11.98 6.07 11.68
CA GLY A 250 11.14 7.27 11.80
C GLY A 250 11.47 8.35 10.77
N TYR A 251 10.67 9.42 10.78
CA TYR A 251 10.89 10.58 9.92
C TYR A 251 12.20 11.30 10.26
N ALA A 252 12.55 11.40 11.54
CA ALA A 252 13.81 11.97 11.99
C ALA A 252 15.02 11.20 11.46
N ASP A 253 14.97 9.86 11.50
CA ASP A 253 16.04 9.01 10.98
C ASP A 253 16.20 9.19 9.47
N ALA A 254 15.07 9.22 8.76
CA ALA A 254 15.05 9.41 7.31
C ALA A 254 15.55 10.79 6.86
N LEU A 255 15.35 11.84 7.69
CA LEU A 255 15.93 13.16 7.46
C LEU A 255 17.45 13.16 7.72
N ARG A 256 17.89 12.49 8.79
CA ARG A 256 19.31 12.38 9.17
C ARG A 256 20.12 11.65 8.11
N ASP A 257 19.57 10.60 7.54
CA ASP A 257 20.23 9.83 6.48
C ASP A 257 20.38 10.63 5.17
N GLY A 258 19.62 11.73 5.00
CA GLY A 258 19.60 12.51 3.76
C GLY A 258 19.06 11.73 2.55
N GLY A 259 18.60 12.43 1.51
CA GLY A 259 18.17 11.79 0.25
C GLY A 259 17.02 10.77 0.34
N VAL A 260 16.43 10.57 1.51
CA VAL A 260 15.32 9.63 1.74
C VAL A 260 13.98 10.36 1.76
N VAL A 261 13.90 11.42 2.58
CA VAL A 261 12.71 12.27 2.69
C VAL A 261 13.13 13.74 2.72
N ARG A 262 12.19 14.61 2.34
CA ARG A 262 12.41 16.06 2.41
C ARG A 262 11.79 16.66 3.67
N PRO A 263 12.33 17.78 4.19
CA PRO A 263 11.73 18.49 5.31
C PRO A 263 10.39 19.13 4.89
N VAL A 264 9.40 19.00 5.79
CA VAL A 264 8.05 19.57 5.61
C VAL A 264 7.86 20.71 6.61
N TYR A 265 7.32 21.84 6.14
CA TYR A 265 6.96 23.02 6.90
C TYR A 265 5.44 23.19 6.93
N PHE A 266 4.94 23.76 8.02
CA PHE A 266 3.50 23.88 8.26
C PHE A 266 3.08 25.35 8.44
N PRO A 267 2.85 26.11 7.34
CA PRO A 267 2.19 27.41 7.44
C PRO A 267 0.77 27.23 8.00
N ARG A 268 0.47 27.94 9.09
CA ARG A 268 -0.83 27.88 9.78
C ARG A 268 -1.58 29.18 9.58
N PHE A 269 -2.87 29.09 9.40
CA PHE A 269 -3.75 30.22 9.21
C PHE A 269 -4.78 30.30 10.35
N ASP A 270 -4.70 31.38 11.11
CA ASP A 270 -5.78 31.76 11.99
C ASP A 270 -6.87 32.51 11.22
N GLY A 271 -8.02 32.73 11.83
CA GLY A 271 -9.13 33.45 11.23
C GLY A 271 -10.27 33.65 12.19
N LEU A 272 -11.10 34.61 11.91
CA LEU A 272 -12.37 34.81 12.59
C LEU A 272 -13.47 34.17 11.74
N MET A 273 -14.15 33.20 12.33
CA MET A 273 -15.29 32.49 11.74
C MET A 273 -16.56 32.85 12.46
N GLU A 274 -17.61 33.08 11.71
CA GLU A 274 -18.95 33.34 12.23
C GLU A 274 -19.94 32.39 11.56
N TRP A 275 -20.71 31.68 12.38
CA TRP A 275 -21.66 30.68 11.88
C TRP A 275 -22.93 30.62 12.76
N SER A 276 -24.00 30.13 12.16
CA SER A 276 -25.22 29.78 12.92
C SER A 276 -25.10 28.34 13.40
N ALA A 277 -25.16 28.14 14.72
CA ALA A 277 -25.20 26.82 15.31
C ALA A 277 -26.60 26.16 15.12
N PRO A 278 -26.71 24.83 15.29
CA PRO A 278 -27.97 24.09 15.10
C PRO A 278 -29.13 24.57 15.98
N ASP A 279 -28.85 25.20 17.13
CA ASP A 279 -29.80 25.79 18.02
C ASP A 279 -30.28 27.21 17.60
N GLY A 280 -29.76 27.71 16.47
CA GLY A 280 -30.05 29.05 15.94
C GLY A 280 -29.22 30.18 16.57
N SER A 281 -28.32 29.89 17.51
CA SER A 281 -27.39 30.89 18.03
C SER A 281 -26.31 31.24 16.99
N ILE A 282 -25.85 32.50 17.02
CA ILE A 282 -24.71 32.94 16.23
C ILE A 282 -23.46 32.83 17.09
N VAL A 283 -22.46 32.07 16.59
CA VAL A 283 -21.16 31.90 17.24
C VAL A 283 -20.11 32.59 16.39
N SER A 284 -19.25 33.36 17.06
CA SER A 284 -18.09 34.02 16.43
C SER A 284 -16.84 33.61 17.21
N ALA A 285 -15.86 33.00 16.54
CA ALA A 285 -14.64 32.52 17.19
C ALA A 285 -13.45 32.44 16.25
N ASN A 286 -12.25 32.64 16.78
CA ASN A 286 -10.97 32.33 16.13
C ASN A 286 -10.42 30.96 16.58
N PHE A 287 -9.30 30.49 16.03
CA PHE A 287 -8.73 29.18 16.39
C PHE A 287 -8.10 29.12 17.78
N HIS A 288 -7.85 30.26 18.44
CA HIS A 288 -7.32 30.33 19.80
C HIS A 288 -8.40 30.30 20.88
N ASP A 289 -9.68 30.52 20.50
CA ASP A 289 -10.79 30.50 21.45
C ASP A 289 -11.06 29.08 21.94
N GLU A 290 -11.23 28.92 23.23
CA GLU A 290 -11.64 27.65 23.86
C GLU A 290 -13.11 27.40 23.59
N LEU A 291 -13.39 26.29 22.89
CA LEU A 291 -14.75 25.89 22.51
C LEU A 291 -15.02 24.44 22.92
N ALA A 292 -16.28 24.10 23.07
CA ALA A 292 -16.69 22.72 23.18
C ALA A 292 -16.32 21.94 21.90
N ARG A 293 -16.17 20.62 22.02
CA ARG A 293 -15.67 19.75 20.94
C ARG A 293 -16.47 19.85 19.63
N ASP A 294 -17.79 19.88 19.75
CA ASP A 294 -18.71 20.06 18.63
C ASP A 294 -18.59 21.43 17.97
N GLN A 295 -18.44 22.50 18.77
CA GLN A 295 -18.21 23.86 18.29
C GLN A 295 -16.85 23.99 17.60
N MET A 296 -15.78 23.30 18.07
CA MET A 296 -14.50 23.25 17.36
C MET A 296 -14.64 22.62 15.98
N ALA A 297 -15.45 21.55 15.85
CA ALA A 297 -15.71 20.93 14.54
C ALA A 297 -16.51 21.87 13.62
N GLN A 298 -17.49 22.61 14.16
CA GLN A 298 -18.25 23.62 13.42
C GLN A 298 -17.35 24.77 12.95
N ARG A 299 -16.49 25.30 13.83
CA ARG A 299 -15.51 26.34 13.50
C ARG A 299 -14.60 25.92 12.33
N LEU A 300 -14.04 24.70 12.41
CA LEU A 300 -13.19 24.18 11.34
C LEU A 300 -13.95 24.05 10.02
N ARG A 301 -15.21 23.58 10.07
CA ARG A 301 -16.08 23.54 8.89
C ARG A 301 -16.38 24.93 8.33
N ALA A 302 -16.60 25.91 9.20
CA ALA A 302 -16.83 27.29 8.79
C ALA A 302 -15.60 27.89 8.08
N ALA A 303 -14.40 27.69 8.62
CA ALA A 303 -13.16 28.13 7.97
C ALA A 303 -12.99 27.52 6.56
N LEU A 304 -13.33 26.25 6.39
CA LEU A 304 -13.19 25.53 5.12
C LEU A 304 -14.36 25.77 4.15
N SER A 305 -15.32 26.63 4.47
CA SER A 305 -16.44 26.94 3.58
C SER A 305 -15.98 27.58 2.29
N LEU A 306 -16.66 27.21 1.17
CA LEU A 306 -16.44 27.79 -0.14
C LEU A 306 -16.96 29.24 -0.27
N ASP A 307 -17.88 29.63 0.63
CA ASP A 307 -18.53 30.95 0.62
C ASP A 307 -17.78 31.97 1.47
N GLY A 308 -16.79 31.55 2.27
CA GLY A 308 -15.95 32.43 3.10
C GLY A 308 -14.69 32.90 2.37
N ASP A 309 -14.02 33.92 2.93
CA ASP A 309 -12.74 34.45 2.40
C ASP A 309 -11.50 33.71 2.97
N TRP A 310 -11.66 32.88 3.99
CA TRP A 310 -10.56 32.17 4.63
C TRP A 310 -9.89 31.17 3.68
N LEU A 311 -10.66 30.25 3.10
CA LEU A 311 -10.14 29.23 2.19
C LEU A 311 -9.54 29.83 0.89
N PRO A 312 -10.17 30.81 0.21
CA PRO A 312 -9.54 31.51 -0.92
C PRO A 312 -8.21 32.17 -0.55
N SER A 313 -8.08 32.74 0.66
CA SER A 313 -6.84 33.36 1.14
C SER A 313 -5.73 32.34 1.33
N VAL A 314 -6.01 31.19 1.94
CA VAL A 314 -5.07 30.08 2.08
C VAL A 314 -4.64 29.52 0.72
N LEU A 315 -5.60 29.31 -0.19
CA LEU A 315 -5.30 28.84 -1.56
C LEU A 315 -4.38 29.82 -2.32
N ARG A 316 -4.56 31.13 -2.13
CA ARG A 316 -3.71 32.17 -2.74
C ARG A 316 -2.26 32.05 -2.24
N GLN A 317 -2.06 31.99 -0.93
CA GLN A 317 -0.72 31.86 -0.34
C GLN A 317 -0.05 30.54 -0.74
N ALA A 318 -0.80 29.44 -0.77
CA ALA A 318 -0.32 28.17 -1.24
C ALA A 318 0.07 28.21 -2.74
N HIS A 319 -0.72 28.91 -3.56
CA HIS A 319 -0.42 29.12 -4.97
C HIS A 319 0.84 29.95 -5.18
N GLU A 320 0.98 31.07 -4.47
CA GLU A 320 2.18 31.90 -4.50
C GLU A 320 3.43 31.10 -4.11
N ARG A 321 3.34 30.27 -3.06
CA ARG A 321 4.43 29.39 -2.67
C ARG A 321 4.75 28.35 -3.75
N LEU A 322 3.74 27.73 -4.36
CA LEU A 322 3.94 26.77 -5.45
C LEU A 322 4.62 27.43 -6.66
N MET A 323 4.18 28.61 -7.05
CA MET A 323 4.78 29.36 -8.16
C MET A 323 6.22 29.78 -7.84
N SER A 324 6.49 30.22 -6.61
CA SER A 324 7.86 30.51 -6.16
C SER A 324 8.79 29.31 -6.32
N ILE A 325 8.35 28.11 -5.93
CA ILE A 325 9.13 26.85 -6.11
C ILE A 325 9.35 26.55 -7.60
N ARG A 326 8.34 26.79 -8.44
CA ARG A 326 8.41 26.48 -9.88
C ARG A 326 9.32 27.44 -10.66
N THR A 327 9.41 28.71 -10.23
CA THR A 327 10.11 29.78 -10.96
C THR A 327 11.47 30.12 -10.39
N ALA A 328 11.81 29.64 -9.18
CA ALA A 328 13.11 29.88 -8.56
C ALA A 328 14.28 29.35 -9.42
N ALA A 329 15.42 30.01 -9.37
CA ALA A 329 16.65 29.51 -9.98
C ALA A 329 17.05 28.16 -9.33
N GLY A 330 17.21 27.10 -10.13
CA GLY A 330 17.38 25.74 -9.61
C GLY A 330 16.11 25.13 -9.02
N GLY A 331 14.95 25.78 -9.19
CA GLY A 331 13.66 25.32 -8.71
C GLY A 331 13.13 24.08 -9.43
N GLN A 332 11.90 23.72 -9.12
CA GLN A 332 11.22 22.56 -9.69
C GLN A 332 10.06 23.01 -10.58
N PRO A 333 10.25 23.18 -11.90
CA PRO A 333 9.22 23.72 -12.82
C PRO A 333 7.93 22.87 -12.85
N ASP A 334 8.05 21.58 -12.61
CA ASP A 334 6.95 20.61 -12.55
C ASP A 334 6.38 20.41 -11.13
N ALA A 335 6.81 21.20 -10.13
CA ALA A 335 6.31 21.07 -8.77
C ALA A 335 4.77 21.10 -8.75
N GLY A 336 4.17 20.16 -8.01
CA GLY A 336 2.72 20.01 -7.89
C GLY A 336 2.20 20.45 -6.53
N GLY A 337 0.95 20.91 -6.53
CA GLY A 337 0.16 21.15 -5.33
C GLY A 337 -0.97 20.14 -5.19
N LEU A 338 -1.31 19.80 -3.94
CA LEU A 338 -2.42 18.93 -3.60
C LEU A 338 -3.32 19.61 -2.58
N VAL A 339 -4.61 19.70 -2.87
CA VAL A 339 -5.64 20.10 -1.89
C VAL A 339 -6.41 18.87 -1.44
N ILE A 340 -6.45 18.64 -0.13
CA ILE A 340 -7.21 17.54 0.48
C ILE A 340 -8.56 18.10 0.90
N ALA A 341 -9.61 17.74 0.18
CA ALA A 341 -10.97 18.25 0.39
C ALA A 341 -11.79 17.39 1.38
N MET A 342 -12.86 17.95 1.94
CA MET A 342 -13.78 17.26 2.86
C MET A 342 -14.56 16.16 2.15
N ASP A 343 -15.16 16.51 1.02
CA ASP A 343 -16.05 15.67 0.21
C ASP A 343 -15.97 16.04 -1.27
N GLN A 344 -16.72 15.35 -2.12
CA GLN A 344 -16.73 15.53 -3.57
C GLN A 344 -17.23 16.92 -3.99
N GLN A 345 -18.28 17.43 -3.37
CA GLN A 345 -18.84 18.74 -3.67
C GLN A 345 -17.81 19.84 -3.34
N HIS A 346 -17.18 19.71 -2.17
CA HIS A 346 -16.10 20.60 -1.73
C HIS A 346 -14.91 20.55 -2.68
N ALA A 347 -14.51 19.36 -3.16
CA ALA A 347 -13.41 19.22 -4.11
C ALA A 347 -13.69 19.95 -5.45
N HIS A 348 -14.89 19.80 -6.01
CA HIS A 348 -15.30 20.52 -7.22
C HIS A 348 -15.40 22.02 -6.99
N GLY A 349 -15.88 22.44 -5.80
CA GLY A 349 -15.92 23.85 -5.40
C GLY A 349 -14.52 24.46 -5.35
N ILE A 350 -13.56 23.79 -4.71
CA ILE A 350 -12.14 24.22 -4.65
C ILE A 350 -11.53 24.32 -6.05
N ALA A 351 -11.75 23.33 -6.91
CA ALA A 351 -11.25 23.39 -8.28
C ALA A 351 -11.82 24.59 -9.06
N SER A 352 -13.08 24.94 -8.78
CA SER A 352 -13.73 26.14 -9.33
C SER A 352 -13.13 27.43 -8.76
N LEU A 353 -12.78 27.47 -7.47
CA LEU A 353 -12.06 28.58 -6.85
C LEU A 353 -10.68 28.76 -7.47
N ILE A 354 -9.90 27.70 -7.63
CA ILE A 354 -8.58 27.73 -8.26
C ILE A 354 -8.67 28.28 -9.68
N ARG A 355 -9.64 27.81 -10.47
CA ARG A 355 -9.87 28.31 -11.83
C ARG A 355 -10.26 29.80 -11.85
N ARG A 356 -11.12 30.21 -10.93
CA ARG A 356 -11.61 31.60 -10.85
C ARG A 356 -10.51 32.57 -10.43
N HIS A 357 -9.70 32.22 -9.44
CA HIS A 357 -8.72 33.12 -8.87
C HIS A 357 -7.37 33.11 -9.60
N PHE A 358 -6.98 31.97 -10.18
CA PHE A 358 -5.64 31.81 -10.79
C PHE A 358 -5.69 31.55 -12.29
N GLY A 359 -6.87 31.37 -12.89
CA GLY A 359 -7.01 31.07 -14.33
C GLY A 359 -6.47 29.67 -14.71
N LEU A 360 -6.20 28.78 -13.74
CA LEU A 360 -5.55 27.50 -13.95
C LEU A 360 -6.56 26.36 -13.76
N PRO A 361 -6.46 25.28 -14.56
CA PRO A 361 -7.23 24.07 -14.29
C PRO A 361 -6.67 23.36 -13.06
N ALA A 362 -7.57 22.76 -12.26
CA ALA A 362 -7.22 21.81 -11.22
C ALA A 362 -7.85 20.45 -11.53
N GLU A 363 -7.05 19.40 -11.48
CA GLU A 363 -7.55 18.03 -11.60
C GLU A 363 -8.31 17.65 -10.33
N VAL A 364 -9.48 17.02 -10.46
CA VAL A 364 -10.27 16.55 -9.33
C VAL A 364 -10.32 15.02 -9.35
N VAL A 365 -9.97 14.40 -8.22
CA VAL A 365 -10.00 12.95 -8.06
C VAL A 365 -10.84 12.57 -6.86
N VAL A 366 -11.84 11.71 -7.09
CA VAL A 366 -12.77 11.22 -6.07
C VAL A 366 -12.82 9.70 -6.08
N SER A 367 -13.16 9.09 -4.93
CA SER A 367 -13.08 7.63 -4.72
C SER A 367 -13.98 6.83 -5.66
N GLU A 368 -15.10 7.40 -6.07
CA GLU A 368 -16.11 6.72 -6.87
C GLU A 368 -15.81 6.78 -8.39
N ASP A 369 -14.80 7.56 -8.79
CA ASP A 369 -14.41 7.66 -10.20
C ASP A 369 -13.57 6.44 -10.61
N PRO A 370 -14.05 5.57 -11.50
CA PRO A 370 -13.29 4.43 -12.00
C PRO A 370 -11.96 4.83 -12.67
N THR A 371 -11.87 6.07 -13.15
CA THR A 371 -10.67 6.62 -13.81
C THR A 371 -9.73 7.35 -12.85
N ALA A 372 -10.04 7.36 -11.55
CA ALA A 372 -9.25 8.07 -10.53
C ALA A 372 -7.76 7.70 -10.58
N SER A 373 -7.45 6.41 -10.69
CA SER A 373 -6.06 5.92 -10.76
C SER A 373 -5.31 6.44 -11.99
N ASP A 374 -5.96 6.45 -13.15
CA ASP A 374 -5.37 6.93 -14.41
C ASP A 374 -5.14 8.45 -14.36
N ARG A 375 -6.07 9.19 -13.77
CA ARG A 375 -5.95 10.65 -13.57
C ARG A 375 -4.80 10.98 -12.61
N ILE A 376 -4.67 10.24 -11.52
CA ILE A 376 -3.54 10.38 -10.58
C ILE A 376 -2.21 10.10 -11.28
N ALA A 377 -2.13 9.00 -12.05
CA ALA A 377 -0.93 8.65 -12.80
C ALA A 377 -0.60 9.72 -13.86
N SER A 378 -1.61 10.21 -14.57
CA SER A 378 -1.46 11.31 -15.54
C SER A 378 -0.97 12.58 -14.85
N PHE A 379 -1.56 12.97 -13.71
CA PHE A 379 -1.09 14.12 -12.94
C PHE A 379 0.35 13.91 -12.45
N GLY A 380 0.73 12.72 -12.05
CA GLY A 380 2.10 12.39 -11.65
C GLY A 380 3.13 12.56 -12.77
N ALA A 381 2.71 12.37 -14.02
CA ALA A 381 3.56 12.40 -15.20
C ALA A 381 3.56 13.75 -15.96
N ASN A 382 2.61 14.64 -15.68
CA ASN A 382 2.50 15.95 -16.33
C ASN A 382 2.97 17.08 -15.40
N ASP A 383 2.87 18.33 -15.89
CA ASP A 383 3.26 19.55 -15.18
C ASP A 383 2.08 20.37 -14.61
N ALA A 384 0.85 19.79 -14.60
CA ALA A 384 -0.32 20.47 -14.06
C ALA A 384 -0.07 20.94 -12.61
N PRO A 385 -0.43 22.18 -12.24
CA PRO A 385 -0.04 22.72 -10.95
C PRO A 385 -0.84 22.17 -9.78
N TRP A 386 -2.12 21.84 -9.95
CA TRP A 386 -3.00 21.51 -8.85
C TRP A 386 -3.78 20.20 -9.07
N LEU A 387 -3.78 19.37 -8.02
CA LEU A 387 -4.67 18.23 -7.81
C LEU A 387 -5.57 18.53 -6.61
N VAL A 388 -6.86 18.27 -6.73
CA VAL A 388 -7.82 18.32 -5.61
C VAL A 388 -8.37 16.93 -5.41
N ALA A 389 -8.28 16.40 -4.19
CA ALA A 389 -8.69 15.03 -3.92
C ALA A 389 -9.43 14.92 -2.58
N VAL A 390 -10.37 13.98 -2.53
CA VAL A 390 -11.08 13.59 -1.31
C VAL A 390 -10.42 12.34 -0.76
N ARG A 391 -10.22 12.24 0.52
CA ARG A 391 -9.73 11.07 1.31
C ARG A 391 -8.83 10.04 0.59
N MET A 392 -9.06 9.75 -0.70
CA MET A 392 -8.28 8.77 -1.50
C MET A 392 -6.77 9.02 -1.51
N VAL A 393 -6.36 10.27 -1.30
CA VAL A 393 -4.95 10.63 -1.35
C VAL A 393 -4.25 10.32 -0.03
N SER A 394 -4.98 9.91 1.00
CA SER A 394 -4.36 9.38 2.21
C SER A 394 -3.64 8.06 1.94
N GLU A 395 -4.03 7.29 0.90
CA GLU A 395 -3.50 5.96 0.63
C GLU A 395 -3.20 5.73 -0.85
N GLY A 396 -2.02 5.18 -1.14
CA GLY A 396 -1.71 4.61 -2.46
C GLY A 396 -1.23 5.56 -3.54
N VAL A 397 -1.27 6.87 -3.35
CA VAL A 397 -0.83 7.83 -4.38
C VAL A 397 0.64 8.18 -4.19
N ASP A 398 1.48 7.79 -5.12
CA ASP A 398 2.89 8.18 -5.17
C ASP A 398 3.12 9.24 -6.24
N ILE A 399 3.14 10.52 -5.84
CA ILE A 399 3.41 11.66 -6.72
C ILE A 399 4.63 12.42 -6.17
N PRO A 400 5.87 12.05 -6.54
CA PRO A 400 7.08 12.62 -5.96
C PRO A 400 7.23 14.13 -6.18
N ARG A 401 6.59 14.70 -7.21
CA ARG A 401 6.65 16.12 -7.54
C ARG A 401 5.79 17.03 -6.64
N LEU A 402 4.99 16.47 -5.70
CA LEU A 402 4.20 17.28 -4.75
C LEU A 402 5.09 18.05 -3.79
N ARG A 403 4.93 19.37 -3.74
CA ARG A 403 5.71 20.27 -2.89
C ARG A 403 4.85 21.17 -1.99
N VAL A 404 3.60 21.41 -2.36
CA VAL A 404 2.68 22.27 -1.62
C VAL A 404 1.39 21.52 -1.35
N GLY A 405 0.95 21.49 -0.09
CA GLY A 405 -0.30 20.93 0.36
C GLY A 405 -1.23 21.97 0.95
N VAL A 406 -2.53 21.79 0.79
CA VAL A 406 -3.56 22.52 1.53
C VAL A 406 -4.45 21.49 2.23
N TYR A 407 -4.47 21.53 3.55
CA TYR A 407 -5.26 20.64 4.39
C TYR A 407 -6.67 21.23 4.56
N ALA A 408 -7.53 20.98 3.57
CA ALA A 408 -8.89 21.50 3.51
C ALA A 408 -9.93 20.41 3.87
N THR A 409 -9.70 19.71 4.98
CA THR A 409 -10.60 18.66 5.49
C THR A 409 -10.82 18.81 6.99
N THR A 410 -11.95 18.33 7.47
CA THR A 410 -12.28 18.32 8.91
C THR A 410 -11.71 17.13 9.67
N VAL A 411 -11.08 16.17 8.99
CA VAL A 411 -10.46 15.02 9.65
C VAL A 411 -9.23 15.49 10.44
N SER A 412 -9.22 15.30 11.75
CA SER A 412 -8.17 15.77 12.65
C SER A 412 -7.41 14.63 13.36
N THR A 413 -7.61 13.37 12.94
CA THR A 413 -6.91 12.22 13.53
C THR A 413 -5.42 12.22 13.16
N GLU A 414 -4.56 11.82 14.10
CA GLU A 414 -3.10 11.75 13.89
C GLU A 414 -2.72 10.86 12.70
N LEU A 415 -3.37 9.70 12.59
CA LEU A 415 -3.11 8.75 11.50
C LEU A 415 -3.33 9.39 10.14
N PHE A 416 -4.51 9.98 9.91
CA PHE A 416 -4.83 10.63 8.65
C PHE A 416 -3.90 11.82 8.35
N PHE A 417 -3.58 12.62 9.38
CA PHE A 417 -2.65 13.75 9.24
C PHE A 417 -1.26 13.26 8.80
N ARG A 418 -0.70 12.24 9.47
CA ARG A 418 0.61 11.66 9.11
C ARG A 418 0.60 11.04 7.70
N GLN A 419 -0.47 10.38 7.31
CA GLN A 419 -0.62 9.84 5.94
C GLN A 419 -0.66 10.97 4.91
N ALA A 420 -1.43 12.03 5.16
CA ALA A 420 -1.52 13.21 4.30
C ALA A 420 -0.15 13.90 4.13
N VAL A 421 0.55 14.17 5.24
CA VAL A 421 1.91 14.76 5.23
C VAL A 421 2.89 13.84 4.51
N GLY A 422 2.74 12.53 4.67
CA GLY A 422 3.57 11.52 4.01
C GLY A 422 3.57 11.59 2.47
N ARG A 423 2.62 12.30 1.85
CA ARG A 423 2.61 12.56 0.40
C ARG A 423 3.63 13.62 -0.03
N PHE A 424 4.01 14.48 0.88
CA PHE A 424 4.89 15.61 0.60
C PHE A 424 6.35 15.36 0.99
N VAL A 425 6.65 14.28 1.73
CA VAL A 425 8.02 13.96 2.17
C VAL A 425 8.89 13.29 1.10
N ARG A 426 8.34 12.94 -0.07
CA ARG A 426 9.03 12.18 -1.10
C ARG A 426 10.24 12.92 -1.67
N TRP A 427 11.42 12.32 -1.57
CA TRP A 427 12.65 12.87 -2.15
C TRP A 427 12.78 12.54 -3.64
N GLN A 428 13.35 13.46 -4.43
CA GLN A 428 13.71 13.25 -5.84
C GLN A 428 15.21 13.40 -6.00
N GLY A 429 15.91 12.30 -6.27
CA GLY A 429 17.38 12.21 -6.21
C GLY A 429 18.20 13.16 -7.07
N ASP A 430 17.63 13.67 -8.19
CA ASP A 430 18.37 14.49 -9.16
C ASP A 430 18.21 15.99 -8.92
N ARG A 431 17.62 16.39 -7.79
CA ARG A 431 17.27 17.79 -7.51
C ARG A 431 17.84 18.18 -6.17
N GLY A 432 18.60 19.26 -6.13
CA GLY A 432 19.21 19.80 -4.91
C GLY A 432 18.25 19.97 -3.71
N ALA A 433 18.58 20.82 -2.76
CA ALA A 433 17.80 21.00 -1.54
C ALA A 433 16.28 21.16 -1.81
N GLN A 434 15.47 20.31 -1.18
CA GLN A 434 14.04 20.24 -1.38
C GLN A 434 13.30 20.51 -0.07
N LYS A 435 12.29 21.39 -0.12
CA LYS A 435 11.38 21.68 1.00
C LYS A 435 9.94 21.44 0.52
N ALA A 436 9.07 21.00 1.40
CA ALA A 436 7.63 20.94 1.17
C ALA A 436 6.88 21.79 2.19
N TYR A 437 5.68 22.23 1.84
CA TYR A 437 4.85 23.09 2.67
C TYR A 437 3.44 22.54 2.70
N VAL A 438 2.88 22.37 3.89
CA VAL A 438 1.49 21.93 4.08
C VAL A 438 0.75 23.00 4.86
N PHE A 439 -0.13 23.72 4.18
CA PHE A 439 -0.93 24.82 4.72
C PHE A 439 -2.08 24.27 5.54
N LEU A 440 -2.20 24.70 6.78
CA LEU A 440 -3.14 24.16 7.78
C LEU A 440 -4.04 25.26 8.35
N PRO A 441 -5.30 24.94 8.71
CA PRO A 441 -6.01 25.69 9.74
C PRO A 441 -5.24 25.66 11.06
N ASP A 442 -5.22 26.76 11.83
CA ASP A 442 -4.55 26.81 13.14
C ASP A 442 -5.36 26.10 14.25
N ASP A 443 -6.05 25.03 13.89
CA ASP A 443 -6.79 24.17 14.80
C ASP A 443 -5.84 23.51 15.81
N PRO A 444 -6.13 23.54 17.13
CA PRO A 444 -5.23 23.00 18.15
C PRO A 444 -4.83 21.54 17.94
N ARG A 445 -5.73 20.70 17.41
CA ARG A 445 -5.46 19.28 17.14
C ARG A 445 -4.46 19.12 15.99
N LEU A 446 -4.66 19.83 14.87
CA LEU A 446 -3.75 19.80 13.73
C LEU A 446 -2.40 20.42 14.08
N ARG A 447 -2.41 21.49 14.91
CA ARG A 447 -1.20 22.13 15.43
C ARG A 447 -0.36 21.15 16.25
N ALA A 448 -0.95 20.35 17.13
CA ALA A 448 -0.24 19.36 17.92
C ALA A 448 0.47 18.31 17.03
N HIS A 449 -0.20 17.80 16.01
CA HIS A 449 0.39 16.84 15.08
C HIS A 449 1.50 17.47 14.21
N ALA A 450 1.29 18.70 13.75
CA ALA A 450 2.30 19.45 12.99
C ALA A 450 3.55 19.74 13.84
N PHE A 451 3.35 20.07 15.13
CA PHE A 451 4.43 20.31 16.08
C PHE A 451 5.33 19.08 16.25
N GLN A 452 4.78 17.90 16.46
CA GLN A 452 5.55 16.65 16.59
C GLN A 452 6.45 16.38 15.36
N ILE A 453 5.95 16.63 14.14
CA ILE A 453 6.75 16.46 12.93
C ILE A 453 7.80 17.57 12.79
N ALA A 454 7.45 18.80 13.14
CA ALA A 454 8.39 19.93 13.12
C ALA A 454 9.51 19.77 14.14
N GLU A 455 9.20 19.22 15.31
CA GLU A 455 10.19 18.93 16.35
C GLU A 455 11.19 17.84 15.87
N ALA A 456 10.69 16.75 15.28
CA ALA A 456 11.55 15.72 14.68
C ALA A 456 12.50 16.32 13.63
N ARG A 457 12.01 17.26 12.80
CA ARG A 457 12.83 18.01 11.83
C ARG A 457 13.87 18.88 12.53
N ARG A 458 13.49 19.62 13.59
CA ARG A 458 14.40 20.54 14.33
C ARG A 458 15.57 19.78 14.93
N HIS A 459 15.34 18.66 15.60
CA HIS A 459 16.40 17.86 16.24
C HIS A 459 17.42 17.32 15.23
N VAL A 460 17.05 17.15 13.98
CA VAL A 460 17.96 16.72 12.91
C VAL A 460 18.73 17.90 12.30
N LEU A 461 18.03 18.98 11.96
CA LEU A 461 18.62 20.11 11.25
C LEU A 461 19.40 21.08 12.19
N ARG A 462 19.04 21.10 13.48
CA ARG A 462 19.72 21.88 14.53
C ARG A 462 19.89 20.98 15.75
N PRO A 463 20.94 20.15 15.84
CA PRO A 463 21.16 19.34 17.02
C PRO A 463 21.31 20.24 18.24
N PRO A 464 20.81 19.85 19.44
CA PRO A 464 20.91 20.65 20.65
C PRO A 464 22.37 20.92 20.98
N GLN A 465 22.70 22.18 21.25
CA GLN A 465 23.98 22.53 21.88
C GLN A 465 23.95 21.90 23.27
N GLN A 466 25.04 21.18 23.62
CA GLN A 466 25.18 20.56 24.94
C GLN A 466 24.96 21.63 26.04
N GLY A 467 23.80 21.62 26.67
CA GLY A 467 23.43 22.56 27.73
C GLY A 467 21.94 22.68 28.05
N ASP A 468 21.04 22.20 27.20
CA ASP A 468 19.59 22.39 27.38
C ASP A 468 18.86 21.09 27.82
N ASP A 469 19.41 20.38 28.80
CA ASP A 469 18.67 19.36 29.53
C ASP A 469 17.91 20.03 30.69
N GLU A 470 16.70 20.52 30.43
CA GLU A 470 15.58 20.67 31.37
C GLU A 470 14.54 21.63 30.78
N ALA A 471 13.64 21.11 29.94
CA ALA A 471 12.34 21.74 29.74
C ALA A 471 11.29 20.64 29.48
N GLY A 472 10.40 20.54 30.45
CA GLY A 472 9.45 19.49 30.67
C GLY A 472 8.58 19.12 29.47
N ALA A 473 8.38 17.83 29.33
CA ALA A 473 7.29 17.24 28.59
C ALA A 473 5.97 17.53 29.29
N GLU A 474 5.25 18.57 28.88
CA GLU A 474 3.84 18.68 29.18
C GLU A 474 3.05 17.72 28.28
N GLN A 475 2.45 16.76 28.95
CA GLN A 475 1.61 15.72 28.39
C GLN A 475 0.37 16.33 27.73
N GLY A 476 0.32 16.29 26.39
CA GLY A 476 -0.93 16.50 25.66
C GLY A 476 -1.82 15.28 25.84
N ALA A 477 -2.89 15.43 26.61
CA ALA A 477 -3.92 14.41 26.76
C ALA A 477 -4.46 13.99 25.38
N ALA A 478 -4.35 12.72 25.07
CA ALA A 478 -4.95 12.11 23.89
C ALA A 478 -6.49 12.24 23.97
N LEU A 479 -7.06 13.11 23.13
CA LEU A 479 -8.50 13.17 22.91
C LEU A 479 -8.82 12.14 21.82
N ASP A 480 -9.36 11.01 22.26
CA ASP A 480 -9.82 9.91 21.44
C ASP A 480 -11.04 10.33 20.60
N ASP A 481 -10.90 10.29 19.26
CA ASP A 481 -11.93 10.71 18.31
C ASP A 481 -12.53 9.50 17.61
N THR A 482 -13.32 8.73 18.36
CA THR A 482 -14.12 7.63 17.82
C THR A 482 -15.54 8.11 17.51
N ARG A 483 -15.79 8.65 16.31
CA ARG A 483 -17.14 8.71 15.74
C ARG A 483 -17.10 8.54 14.23
N THR A 484 -17.86 7.56 13.78
CA THR A 484 -18.14 7.19 12.40
C THR A 484 -19.08 8.16 11.70
N SER A 485 -19.11 8.09 10.39
CA SER A 485 -19.78 8.96 9.42
C SER A 485 -21.31 9.15 9.57
N GLU A 486 -21.94 8.54 10.56
CA GLU A 486 -23.40 8.61 10.75
C GLU A 486 -23.89 9.91 11.45
N ASP A 487 -22.99 10.70 12.04
CA ASP A 487 -23.34 11.99 12.67
C ASP A 487 -23.55 13.14 11.67
N PHE A 488 -23.48 12.89 10.37
CA PHE A 488 -23.52 13.93 9.34
C PHE A 488 -24.93 14.40 8.95
N GLU A 489 -25.97 13.63 9.24
CA GLU A 489 -27.35 13.99 8.81
C GLU A 489 -28.06 15.01 9.74
N GLN A 490 -27.55 15.27 10.95
CA GLN A 490 -28.22 16.17 11.89
C GLN A 490 -27.88 17.68 11.76
N LEU A 491 -27.07 18.07 10.78
CA LEU A 491 -26.57 19.45 10.64
C LEU A 491 -27.32 20.28 9.60
N SER A 492 -28.59 20.00 9.31
CA SER A 492 -29.36 20.74 8.30
C SER A 492 -29.61 22.24 8.64
N LEU A 493 -29.26 22.69 9.84
CA LEU A 493 -29.38 24.08 10.28
C LEU A 493 -28.06 24.85 10.41
N PHE A 494 -26.92 24.20 10.07
CA PHE A 494 -25.61 24.86 10.07
C PHE A 494 -25.47 25.76 8.85
N SER A 495 -25.20 27.04 9.04
CA SER A 495 -24.87 27.98 7.97
C SER A 495 -23.65 28.82 8.33
N VAL A 496 -22.71 28.95 7.39
CA VAL A 496 -21.54 29.82 7.55
C VAL A 496 -21.96 31.26 7.21
N LEU A 497 -21.73 32.18 8.14
CA LEU A 497 -22.04 33.60 7.98
C LEU A 497 -20.80 34.35 7.45
N SER A 498 -19.64 34.10 8.04
CA SER A 498 -18.39 34.63 7.53
C SER A 498 -17.19 33.76 7.97
N ALA A 499 -16.12 33.80 7.19
CA ALA A 499 -14.84 33.17 7.55
C ALA A 499 -13.71 33.99 6.91
N VAL A 500 -12.93 34.69 7.72
CA VAL A 500 -11.87 35.59 7.26
C VAL A 500 -10.53 35.17 7.88
N ALA A 501 -9.49 34.99 7.05
CA ALA A 501 -8.14 34.72 7.53
C ALA A 501 -7.54 36.01 8.12
N THR A 502 -7.07 35.95 9.37
CA THR A 502 -6.53 37.10 10.10
C THR A 502 -5.00 37.10 10.19
N GLY A 503 -4.34 35.98 9.93
CA GLY A 503 -2.88 35.89 9.95
C GLY A 503 -2.35 34.54 9.49
N MET A 504 -1.08 34.53 9.11
CA MET A 504 -0.31 33.33 8.81
C MET A 504 0.85 33.22 9.81
N SER A 505 1.07 32.03 10.37
CA SER A 505 2.26 31.72 11.15
C SER A 505 2.86 30.42 10.68
N VAL A 506 4.19 30.26 10.79
CA VAL A 506 4.90 29.03 10.49
C VAL A 506 5.32 28.34 11.76
N VAL A 507 5.07 27.03 11.88
CA VAL A 507 5.54 26.28 13.05
C VAL A 507 7.05 26.14 12.96
N SER A 508 7.75 26.99 13.72
CA SER A 508 9.15 26.80 14.08
C SER A 508 9.28 26.88 15.60
N VAL A 509 10.12 26.03 16.17
CA VAL A 509 10.36 25.97 17.61
C VAL A 509 11.74 26.57 17.85
N THR A 510 11.81 27.62 18.68
CA THR A 510 13.09 28.18 19.17
C THR A 510 13.36 27.77 20.61
N ALA A 511 14.57 27.99 21.11
CA ALA A 511 14.99 27.61 22.46
C ALA A 511 14.18 28.28 23.59
N ASP A 512 13.54 29.42 23.31
CA ASP A 512 12.76 30.21 24.28
C ASP A 512 11.25 30.01 24.18
N GLY A 513 10.78 28.92 23.56
CA GLY A 513 9.38 28.69 23.29
C GLY A 513 9.03 28.87 21.80
N VAL A 514 7.75 28.81 21.47
CA VAL A 514 7.28 28.94 20.09
C VAL A 514 7.58 30.35 19.57
N ALA A 515 8.63 30.51 18.78
CA ALA A 515 8.88 31.74 18.05
C ALA A 515 8.43 31.58 16.59
N PHE A 516 7.91 32.65 16.05
CA PHE A 516 7.45 32.75 14.68
C PHE A 516 8.67 33.19 13.84
N ASP A 517 9.19 32.31 12.97
CA ASP A 517 10.16 32.70 11.96
C ASP A 517 9.45 33.26 10.74
N ASP A 518 9.45 34.56 10.61
CA ASP A 518 9.11 35.28 9.35
C ASP A 518 10.22 35.17 8.29
N GLU A 519 11.29 34.41 8.54
CA GLU A 519 12.35 34.25 7.55
C GLU A 519 11.97 33.21 6.48
N PRO A 520 11.59 33.66 5.28
CA PRO A 520 11.31 32.76 4.16
C PRO A 520 12.56 32.02 3.66
N ASP A 521 13.77 32.40 4.08
CA ASP A 521 15.04 31.96 3.52
C ASP A 521 16.11 31.68 4.59
N ALA A 522 15.77 30.98 5.69
CA ALA A 522 16.83 30.36 6.48
C ALA A 522 17.67 29.50 5.51
N PRO A 523 19.01 29.73 5.44
CA PRO A 523 19.86 28.98 4.54
C PRO A 523 19.61 27.50 4.80
N VAL A 524 19.30 26.77 3.74
CA VAL A 524 19.38 25.31 3.75
C VAL A 524 20.82 25.05 4.20
N LEU A 525 20.99 24.48 5.40
CA LEU A 525 22.26 23.84 5.67
C LEU A 525 22.45 22.89 4.49
N ASP A 526 23.49 23.16 3.67
CA ASP A 526 23.99 22.18 2.74
C ASP A 526 24.26 20.96 3.62
N LEU A 527 23.29 20.07 3.70
CA LEU A 527 23.52 18.74 4.19
C LEU A 527 24.57 18.23 3.22
N ASP A 528 25.77 18.11 3.76
CA ASP A 528 26.98 17.71 3.08
C ASP A 528 26.59 16.70 1.98
N GLU A 529 26.81 17.05 0.70
CA GLU A 529 26.58 16.15 -0.43
C GLU A 529 27.36 14.84 -0.28
N SER A 530 28.22 14.75 0.73
CA SER A 530 29.01 13.61 1.13
C SER A 530 28.35 12.66 2.14
N ALA A 531 27.08 12.86 2.55
CA ALA A 531 26.37 11.78 3.21
C ALA A 531 26.23 10.63 2.19
N GLU A 532 27.29 9.80 2.13
CA GLU A 532 27.33 8.58 1.35
C GLU A 532 26.08 7.78 1.72
N VAL A 533 25.07 7.84 0.85
CA VAL A 533 24.02 6.84 0.83
C VAL A 533 24.74 5.53 0.54
N VAL A 534 25.10 4.79 1.59
CA VAL A 534 25.75 3.48 1.45
C VAL A 534 24.68 2.53 0.95
N ASP A 535 24.42 2.61 -0.35
CA ASP A 535 23.60 1.65 -1.06
C ASP A 535 24.41 0.37 -1.19
N LEU A 536 24.03 -0.65 -0.43
CA LEU A 536 24.66 -1.96 -0.48
C LEU A 536 23.97 -2.81 -1.54
N ASP A 537 24.71 -3.13 -2.60
CA ASP A 537 24.24 -4.10 -3.60
C ASP A 537 24.03 -5.47 -2.97
N LEU A 538 22.80 -5.96 -2.99
CA LEU A 538 22.43 -7.29 -2.52
C LEU A 538 22.09 -8.18 -3.73
N VAL A 539 22.82 -9.26 -3.89
CA VAL A 539 22.48 -10.31 -4.87
C VAL A 539 21.29 -11.11 -4.31
N LEU A 540 20.18 -11.05 -5.02
CA LEU A 540 18.95 -11.74 -4.62
C LEU A 540 18.97 -13.20 -5.10
N PRO A 541 18.50 -14.18 -4.28
CA PRO A 541 18.41 -15.56 -4.71
C PRO A 541 17.43 -15.74 -5.88
N GLU A 542 17.68 -16.73 -6.75
CA GLU A 542 16.73 -17.14 -7.77
C GLU A 542 15.48 -17.74 -7.11
N VAL A 543 14.31 -17.37 -7.61
CA VAL A 543 13.02 -17.88 -7.14
C VAL A 543 12.34 -18.62 -8.28
N PRO A 544 12.25 -19.96 -8.24
CA PRO A 544 11.59 -20.73 -9.28
C PRO A 544 10.06 -20.66 -9.15
N THR A 545 9.36 -20.70 -10.30
CA THR A 545 7.92 -20.97 -10.36
C THR A 545 7.65 -22.47 -10.45
N GLU A 546 6.40 -22.92 -10.23
CA GLU A 546 6.03 -24.33 -10.43
C GLU A 546 6.13 -24.77 -11.90
N ALA A 547 6.05 -23.84 -12.86
CA ALA A 547 6.13 -24.11 -14.29
C ALA A 547 7.56 -24.27 -14.82
N GLY A 548 8.60 -23.94 -14.02
CA GLY A 548 10.00 -24.05 -14.44
C GLY A 548 10.93 -23.10 -13.71
N PHE A 549 12.22 -23.19 -14.05
CA PHE A 549 13.25 -22.30 -13.52
C PHE A 549 13.26 -20.97 -14.27
N GLY A 550 13.29 -19.89 -13.53
CA GLY A 550 13.47 -18.54 -14.05
C GLY A 550 12.17 -17.72 -14.13
N SER A 551 12.32 -16.45 -13.95
CA SER A 551 11.23 -15.49 -14.18
C SER A 551 10.91 -15.44 -15.66
N THR A 552 9.67 -15.75 -16.05
CA THR A 552 9.17 -15.54 -17.41
C THR A 552 9.22 -14.06 -17.84
N ALA A 553 9.37 -13.16 -16.89
CA ALA A 553 9.55 -11.72 -17.11
C ALA A 553 10.71 -11.39 -18.06
N MET A 554 11.77 -12.19 -18.07
CA MET A 554 12.91 -11.99 -18.97
C MET A 554 12.62 -12.22 -20.45
N TRP A 555 11.58 -12.98 -20.77
CA TRP A 555 11.18 -13.25 -22.16
C TRP A 555 10.32 -12.14 -22.76
N TYR A 556 9.70 -11.32 -21.93
CA TYR A 556 8.72 -10.33 -22.35
C TYR A 556 9.18 -8.88 -22.13
N GLY A 557 10.46 -8.67 -21.78
CA GLY A 557 11.01 -7.34 -21.52
C GLY A 557 10.43 -6.68 -20.27
N ASP A 558 10.02 -5.42 -20.39
CA ASP A 558 9.51 -4.63 -19.25
C ASP A 558 8.05 -4.95 -18.84
N ARG A 559 7.39 -5.90 -19.53
CA ARG A 559 5.98 -6.25 -19.24
C ARG A 559 5.88 -7.41 -18.27
N SER A 560 5.11 -7.22 -17.20
CA SER A 560 4.82 -8.28 -16.23
C SER A 560 3.99 -9.43 -16.85
N VAL A 561 4.12 -10.63 -16.28
CA VAL A 561 3.29 -11.79 -16.66
C VAL A 561 1.80 -11.48 -16.52
N ALA A 562 1.41 -10.67 -15.52
CA ALA A 562 0.04 -10.23 -15.34
C ALA A 562 -0.46 -9.39 -16.52
N GLU A 563 0.32 -8.42 -16.98
CA GLU A 563 -0.02 -7.58 -18.15
C GLU A 563 -0.12 -8.39 -19.43
N ILE A 564 0.81 -9.32 -19.64
CA ILE A 564 0.82 -10.21 -20.81
C ILE A 564 -0.41 -11.11 -20.80
N LYS A 565 -0.75 -11.72 -19.65
CA LYS A 565 -1.95 -12.54 -19.50
C LYS A 565 -3.23 -11.74 -19.72
N SER A 566 -3.28 -10.50 -19.25
CA SER A 566 -4.42 -9.60 -19.48
C SER A 566 -4.61 -9.32 -20.96
N ASP A 567 -3.55 -8.96 -21.68
CA ASP A 567 -3.56 -8.76 -23.14
C ASP A 567 -3.99 -10.03 -23.89
N LEU A 568 -3.38 -11.16 -23.54
CA LEU A 568 -3.71 -12.45 -24.16
C LEU A 568 -5.18 -12.85 -23.88
N ARG A 569 -5.71 -12.62 -22.70
CA ARG A 569 -7.12 -12.87 -22.37
C ARG A 569 -8.05 -11.99 -23.21
N THR A 570 -7.73 -10.70 -23.33
CA THR A 570 -8.50 -9.74 -24.17
C THR A 570 -8.49 -10.16 -25.64
N ARG A 571 -7.33 -10.50 -26.20
CA ARG A 571 -7.22 -10.99 -27.58
C ARG A 571 -7.97 -12.30 -27.80
N ASN A 572 -7.84 -13.26 -26.87
CA ASN A 572 -8.58 -14.52 -26.90
C ASN A 572 -10.11 -14.30 -26.87
N ALA A 573 -10.59 -13.36 -26.05
CA ALA A 573 -12.02 -13.02 -25.98
C ALA A 573 -12.51 -12.40 -27.30
N ALA A 574 -11.73 -11.48 -27.89
CA ALA A 574 -12.07 -10.87 -29.17
C ALA A 574 -12.14 -11.88 -30.32
N VAL A 575 -11.21 -12.86 -30.37
CA VAL A 575 -11.24 -13.93 -31.36
C VAL A 575 -12.39 -14.90 -31.12
N ALA A 576 -12.70 -15.21 -29.84
CA ALA A 576 -13.84 -16.06 -29.50
C ALA A 576 -15.16 -15.42 -29.93
N GLN A 577 -15.37 -14.11 -29.75
CA GLN A 577 -16.54 -13.39 -30.22
C GLN A 577 -16.69 -13.50 -31.76
N ARG A 578 -15.58 -13.25 -32.50
CA ARG A 578 -15.60 -13.37 -33.97
C ARG A 578 -15.92 -14.79 -34.47
N LEU A 579 -15.48 -15.80 -33.71
CA LEU A 579 -15.84 -17.20 -34.02
C LEU A 579 -17.32 -17.49 -33.76
N VAL A 580 -17.89 -16.94 -32.68
CA VAL A 580 -19.33 -17.00 -32.42
C VAL A 580 -20.11 -16.39 -33.58
N ASP A 581 -19.73 -15.19 -34.00
CA ASP A 581 -20.40 -14.45 -35.07
C ASP A 581 -20.33 -15.17 -36.43
N LEU A 582 -19.20 -15.82 -36.75
CA LEU A 582 -19.01 -16.51 -38.02
C LEU A 582 -19.61 -17.94 -38.05
N THR A 583 -19.55 -18.64 -36.91
CA THR A 583 -19.93 -20.07 -36.88
C THR A 583 -21.34 -20.32 -36.37
N GLY A 584 -22.00 -19.31 -35.74
CA GLY A 584 -23.30 -19.47 -35.09
C GLY A 584 -23.26 -20.35 -33.83
N LEU A 585 -22.07 -20.77 -33.39
CA LEU A 585 -21.91 -21.56 -32.16
C LEU A 585 -22.07 -20.69 -30.92
N SER A 586 -22.60 -21.26 -29.85
CA SER A 586 -22.66 -20.53 -28.58
C SER A 586 -21.27 -20.22 -28.03
N HIS A 587 -21.14 -19.11 -27.28
CA HIS A 587 -19.89 -18.72 -26.57
C HIS A 587 -19.31 -19.87 -25.74
N GLY A 588 -20.16 -20.64 -25.05
CA GLY A 588 -19.71 -21.78 -24.25
C GLY A 588 -19.04 -22.87 -25.10
N ARG A 589 -19.60 -23.19 -26.27
CA ARG A 589 -19.03 -24.18 -27.19
C ARG A 589 -17.71 -23.70 -27.81
N VAL A 590 -17.64 -22.45 -28.24
CA VAL A 590 -16.42 -21.86 -28.80
C VAL A 590 -15.31 -21.90 -27.75
N ASN A 591 -15.56 -21.43 -26.52
CA ASN A 591 -14.59 -21.44 -25.47
C ASN A 591 -14.15 -22.84 -25.02
N ALA A 592 -15.08 -23.81 -24.97
CA ALA A 592 -14.78 -25.21 -24.65
C ALA A 592 -13.80 -25.81 -25.68
N GLU A 593 -14.05 -25.57 -26.96
CA GLU A 593 -13.19 -26.08 -28.03
C GLU A 593 -11.83 -25.40 -28.04
N MET A 594 -11.76 -24.07 -27.85
CA MET A 594 -10.50 -23.33 -27.70
C MET A 594 -9.68 -23.85 -26.51
N ASN A 595 -10.33 -24.14 -25.39
CA ASN A 595 -9.67 -24.68 -24.20
C ASN A 595 -9.14 -26.10 -24.44
N ARG A 596 -9.97 -26.95 -25.09
CA ARG A 596 -9.60 -28.34 -25.44
C ARG A 596 -8.36 -28.38 -26.32
N LEU A 597 -8.32 -27.54 -27.36
CA LEU A 597 -7.19 -27.48 -28.30
C LEU A 597 -5.88 -26.99 -27.67
N ALA A 598 -5.98 -26.16 -26.66
CA ALA A 598 -4.82 -25.59 -25.95
C ALA A 598 -4.39 -26.36 -24.69
N GLY A 599 -5.17 -27.37 -24.26
CA GLY A 599 -4.94 -28.08 -23.01
C GLY A 599 -5.17 -27.21 -21.78
N VAL A 600 -6.17 -26.29 -21.85
CA VAL A 600 -6.51 -25.36 -20.79
C VAL A 600 -7.75 -25.86 -20.06
N THR A 601 -7.67 -26.07 -18.75
CA THR A 601 -8.84 -26.41 -17.92
C THR A 601 -9.65 -25.15 -17.53
N LYS A 602 -8.93 -24.11 -17.06
CA LYS A 602 -9.52 -22.81 -16.71
C LYS A 602 -8.64 -21.70 -17.27
N VAL A 603 -9.25 -20.71 -17.91
CA VAL A 603 -8.52 -19.55 -18.48
C VAL A 603 -7.88 -18.70 -17.37
N SER A 604 -8.47 -18.64 -16.19
CA SER A 604 -7.95 -17.90 -15.04
C SER A 604 -6.63 -18.47 -14.49
N THR A 605 -6.44 -19.80 -14.54
CA THR A 605 -5.23 -20.49 -14.07
C THR A 605 -4.28 -20.88 -15.19
N ALA A 606 -4.59 -20.50 -16.44
CA ALA A 606 -3.76 -20.80 -17.57
C ALA A 606 -2.41 -20.08 -17.51
N THR A 607 -1.35 -20.77 -17.91
CA THR A 607 -0.03 -20.17 -18.10
C THR A 607 -0.02 -19.25 -19.33
N THR A 608 0.97 -18.40 -19.43
CA THR A 608 1.17 -17.53 -20.59
C THR A 608 1.23 -18.35 -21.88
N ASP A 609 2.04 -19.43 -21.89
CA ASP A 609 2.16 -20.34 -23.03
C ASP A 609 0.85 -21.02 -23.42
N GLN A 610 0.02 -21.36 -22.44
CA GLN A 610 -1.31 -21.93 -22.68
C GLN A 610 -2.25 -20.92 -23.32
N LEU A 611 -2.22 -19.66 -22.86
CA LEU A 611 -3.03 -18.58 -23.44
C LEU A 611 -2.59 -18.24 -24.88
N GLU A 612 -1.29 -18.24 -25.15
CA GLU A 612 -0.75 -18.07 -26.51
C GLU A 612 -1.14 -19.22 -27.44
N ARG A 613 -0.97 -20.47 -26.98
CA ARG A 613 -1.43 -21.63 -27.76
C ARG A 613 -2.91 -21.55 -28.07
N ARG A 614 -3.71 -21.17 -27.08
CA ARG A 614 -5.15 -20.98 -27.21
C ARG A 614 -5.48 -19.95 -28.28
N LEU A 615 -4.78 -18.82 -28.27
CA LEU A 615 -4.93 -17.76 -29.27
C LEU A 615 -4.56 -18.23 -30.68
N ARG A 616 -3.38 -18.88 -30.84
CA ARG A 616 -2.93 -19.44 -32.14
C ARG A 616 -3.94 -20.43 -32.73
N HIS A 617 -4.49 -21.33 -31.91
CA HIS A 617 -5.50 -22.28 -32.35
C HIS A 617 -6.82 -21.58 -32.74
N ALA A 618 -7.25 -20.59 -31.97
CA ALA A 618 -8.43 -19.81 -32.27
C ALA A 618 -8.32 -19.00 -33.57
N GLU A 619 -7.17 -18.35 -33.79
CA GLU A 619 -6.88 -17.61 -35.03
C GLU A 619 -6.82 -18.56 -36.25
N SER A 620 -6.26 -19.75 -36.08
CA SER A 620 -6.25 -20.78 -37.13
C SER A 620 -7.66 -21.25 -37.45
N TRP A 621 -8.51 -21.45 -36.45
CA TRP A 621 -9.91 -21.78 -36.62
C TRP A 621 -10.68 -20.66 -37.33
N LEU A 622 -10.46 -19.41 -36.92
CA LEU A 622 -11.07 -18.23 -37.53
C LEU A 622 -10.72 -18.11 -39.03
N ARG A 623 -9.44 -18.37 -39.41
CA ARG A 623 -9.02 -18.40 -40.82
C ARG A 623 -9.75 -19.48 -41.62
N ARG A 624 -9.91 -20.69 -41.07
CA ARG A 624 -10.66 -21.80 -41.73
C ARG A 624 -12.14 -21.47 -41.88
N ALA A 625 -12.77 -20.91 -40.84
CA ALA A 625 -14.17 -20.52 -40.89
C ALA A 625 -14.45 -19.45 -41.97
N ARG A 626 -13.53 -18.48 -42.15
CA ARG A 626 -13.62 -17.48 -43.23
C ARG A 626 -13.41 -18.06 -44.63
N GLY A 627 -12.63 -19.15 -44.76
CA GLY A 627 -12.37 -19.82 -46.03
C GLY A 627 -13.53 -20.70 -46.52
N THR A 628 -14.38 -21.18 -45.61
CA THR A 628 -15.59 -21.98 -45.94
C THR A 628 -16.77 -21.12 -46.41
N ASP A 629 -16.78 -19.81 -46.07
CA ASP A 629 -17.84 -18.88 -46.50
C ASP A 629 -17.63 -18.34 -47.94
N ARG A 630 -16.50 -18.70 -48.59
CA ARG A 630 -16.16 -18.33 -49.97
C ARG A 630 -16.35 -19.49 -50.97
N ARG A 631 -16.93 -20.60 -50.55
CA ARG A 631 -17.33 -21.70 -51.40
C ARG A 631 -18.85 -21.93 -51.24
#